data_d7d0a92a94a2ee8133b63557a06b3d1d
#
_entry.id   d7d0a92a94a2ee8133b63557a06b3d1d
#
_cell.length_a   1.000
_cell.length_b   1.000
_cell.length_c   1.000
_cell.angle_alpha   90.00
_cell.angle_beta   90.00
_cell.angle_gamma   90.00
#
_symmetry.space_group_name_H-M   'P 1'
#
loop_
_entity.id
_entity.type
_entity.pdbx_description
1 polymer ?
#
loop_
_entity_poly.entity_id
_entity_poly.type
_entity_poly.pdbx_seq_one_letter_code
_entity_poly.pdbx_strand_id
1 'polypeptide(L)'
;MAIKLPTLIATSVVRGSQQGESHGGVYTINFEKQKLEQHVDWNTSEIDFAGRGADRGLRGINVDKDDIWIAASDELFCYDKEFAVQSSWRNRYLNHCHEICRVDRILFLTSTGHDALLAFDLDKKAFVWGFHVQKQLGQWGGFAFDPETPNGPRAFNDLHINMVHVDSTGIYLSGLKTEALLHIDDQNKVTEVCSLPSGTHNARPFNGGIIFNDTASDCLRVVPREGAGQAFKIRGYDPADIQFAGIDDSKIARQAFGRGLCVIDDRFIAGGSSPSTVTLYDLQSKQMVASVNVTMDIRNAIHGLAVWPD
;
A
#
# COMPACT_ATOMS: atom_id res chain seq x y z
N MET A 1 -8.92 -16.45 27.77
CA MET A 1 -8.13 -15.23 27.88
C MET A 1 -8.68 -14.23 26.87
N ALA A 2 -8.85 -12.96 27.28
CA ALA A 2 -9.19 -11.90 26.32
C ALA A 2 -8.04 -11.77 25.32
N ILE A 3 -8.37 -11.69 24.04
CA ILE A 3 -7.39 -11.53 22.97
C ILE A 3 -6.97 -10.06 22.99
N LYS A 4 -5.67 -9.79 23.21
CA LYS A 4 -5.13 -8.44 23.09
C LYS A 4 -5.09 -8.07 21.59
N LEU A 5 -5.83 -7.04 21.19
CA LEU A 5 -5.78 -6.52 19.83
C LEU A 5 -4.66 -5.49 19.70
N PRO A 6 -3.87 -5.52 18.62
CA PRO A 6 -2.78 -4.58 18.42
C PRO A 6 -3.31 -3.16 18.13
N THR A 7 -2.49 -2.17 18.40
CA THR A 7 -2.65 -0.85 17.81
C THR A 7 -2.12 -0.88 16.38
N LEU A 8 -2.84 -0.30 15.45
CA LEU A 8 -2.39 -0.17 14.06
C LEU A 8 -2.06 1.30 13.75
N ILE A 9 -1.13 1.50 12.83
CA ILE A 9 -0.90 2.76 12.18
C ILE A 9 -1.37 2.67 10.73
N ALA A 10 -2.05 3.72 10.27
CA ALA A 10 -2.63 3.80 8.94
C ALA A 10 -2.25 5.10 8.25
N THR A 11 -2.03 5.04 6.95
CA THR A 11 -1.94 6.21 6.07
C THR A 11 -3.14 6.31 5.17
N SER A 12 -3.49 7.52 4.77
CA SER A 12 -4.59 7.75 3.84
C SER A 12 -4.28 8.74 2.74
N VAL A 13 -5.07 8.66 1.67
CA VAL A 13 -5.03 9.56 0.51
C VAL A 13 -6.42 10.13 0.28
N VAL A 14 -6.53 11.46 0.14
CA VAL A 14 -7.76 12.12 -0.37
C VAL A 14 -7.59 12.34 -1.86
N ARG A 15 -8.31 11.54 -2.63
CA ARG A 15 -8.23 11.60 -4.10
C ARG A 15 -8.94 12.84 -4.63
N GLY A 16 -8.33 13.45 -5.63
CA GLY A 16 -8.87 14.67 -6.22
C GLY A 16 -8.80 15.90 -5.33
N SER A 17 -8.09 15.82 -4.18
CA SER A 17 -7.86 16.96 -3.31
C SER A 17 -7.11 18.08 -4.03
N GLN A 18 -7.50 19.32 -3.74
CA GLN A 18 -6.93 20.52 -4.35
C GLN A 18 -5.90 21.16 -3.40
N GLN A 19 -5.08 22.05 -3.92
CA GLN A 19 -4.17 22.83 -3.09
C GLN A 19 -4.92 23.56 -1.98
N GLY A 20 -4.46 23.41 -0.73
CA GLY A 20 -5.11 23.98 0.44
C GLY A 20 -6.15 23.08 1.12
N GLU A 21 -6.44 21.89 0.52
CA GLU A 21 -7.23 20.83 1.17
C GLU A 21 -6.29 19.80 1.81
N SER A 22 -6.80 18.98 2.72
CA SER A 22 -6.11 17.79 3.19
C SER A 22 -5.92 16.79 2.05
N HIS A 23 -4.72 16.22 1.93
CA HIS A 23 -4.40 15.18 0.95
C HIS A 23 -4.38 13.78 1.58
N GLY A 24 -4.78 13.67 2.84
CA GLY A 24 -4.76 12.45 3.66
C GLY A 24 -4.03 12.67 4.97
N GLY A 25 -3.71 11.59 5.65
CA GLY A 25 -3.07 11.72 6.97
C GLY A 25 -2.43 10.42 7.46
N VAL A 26 -1.90 10.51 8.68
CA VAL A 26 -1.41 9.38 9.47
C VAL A 26 -2.25 9.26 10.72
N TYR A 27 -2.70 8.04 11.00
CA TYR A 27 -3.60 7.74 12.12
C TYR A 27 -3.09 6.55 12.92
N THR A 28 -3.25 6.58 14.23
CA THR A 28 -3.17 5.37 15.06
C THR A 28 -4.57 4.93 15.48
N ILE A 29 -4.79 3.61 15.48
CA ILE A 29 -6.08 2.98 15.73
C ILE A 29 -5.89 1.90 16.78
N ASN A 30 -6.42 2.14 17.96
CA ASN A 30 -6.44 1.16 19.04
C ASN A 30 -7.86 0.56 19.16
N PHE A 31 -8.02 -0.67 18.70
CA PHE A 31 -9.33 -1.33 18.68
C PHE A 31 -9.87 -1.67 20.06
N GLU A 32 -9.02 -1.97 21.04
CA GLU A 32 -9.46 -2.28 22.42
C GLU A 32 -10.03 -1.06 23.12
N LYS A 33 -9.34 0.08 22.97
CA LYS A 33 -9.74 1.35 23.57
C LYS A 33 -10.74 2.13 22.71
N GLN A 34 -11.03 1.65 21.52
CA GLN A 34 -11.83 2.34 20.50
C GLN A 34 -11.32 3.77 20.26
N LYS A 35 -10.00 3.92 20.24
CA LYS A 35 -9.32 5.21 20.11
C LYS A 35 -8.74 5.35 18.71
N LEU A 36 -9.09 6.45 18.04
CA LEU A 36 -8.53 6.91 16.79
C LEU A 36 -7.82 8.24 17.05
N GLU A 37 -6.56 8.36 16.65
CA GLU A 37 -5.79 9.60 16.73
C GLU A 37 -5.20 9.92 15.37
N GLN A 38 -5.41 11.14 14.89
CA GLN A 38 -4.73 11.68 13.72
C GLN A 38 -3.45 12.40 14.18
N HIS A 39 -2.31 11.96 13.68
CA HIS A 39 -0.99 12.53 14.01
C HIS A 39 -0.49 13.49 12.93
N VAL A 40 -0.82 13.23 11.68
CA VAL A 40 -0.47 14.07 10.54
C VAL A 40 -1.71 14.35 9.72
N ASP A 41 -1.99 15.61 9.48
CA ASP A 41 -2.85 16.05 8.39
C ASP A 41 -1.93 16.53 7.26
N TRP A 42 -1.94 15.78 6.15
CA TRP A 42 -1.09 16.07 5.00
C TRP A 42 -1.68 17.22 4.18
N ASN A 43 -1.63 18.41 4.75
CA ASN A 43 -2.16 19.67 4.22
C ASN A 43 -1.02 20.67 3.99
N THR A 44 0.06 20.27 3.32
CA THR A 44 1.19 21.16 3.13
C THR A 44 1.02 22.01 1.88
N SER A 45 1.10 23.34 2.05
CA SER A 45 1.16 24.30 0.93
C SER A 45 2.48 24.25 0.17
N GLU A 46 3.48 23.55 0.72
CA GLU A 46 4.84 23.44 0.15
C GLU A 46 4.99 22.32 -0.89
N ILE A 47 4.00 21.45 -1.02
CA ILE A 47 4.02 20.43 -2.06
C ILE A 47 3.87 21.10 -3.42
N ASP A 48 4.88 20.97 -4.26
CA ASP A 48 4.78 21.37 -5.65
C ASP A 48 3.73 20.50 -6.37
N PHE A 49 2.62 21.12 -6.74
CA PHE A 49 1.51 20.48 -7.42
C PHE A 49 1.69 20.39 -8.95
N ALA A 50 2.66 21.07 -9.51
CA ALA A 50 2.87 21.05 -10.95
C ALA A 50 3.20 19.62 -11.46
N GLY A 51 2.40 19.13 -12.38
CA GLY A 51 2.60 17.82 -13.02
C GLY A 51 2.34 16.59 -12.18
N ARG A 52 1.94 16.74 -10.91
CA ARG A 52 1.74 15.60 -10.00
C ARG A 52 0.34 14.99 -10.02
N GLY A 53 -0.65 15.62 -10.61
CA GLY A 53 -2.05 15.18 -10.53
C GLY A 53 -2.61 15.24 -9.11
N ALA A 54 -3.78 14.68 -8.89
CA ALA A 54 -4.50 14.73 -7.61
C ALA A 54 -4.09 13.63 -6.60
N ASP A 55 -3.06 12.88 -6.85
CA ASP A 55 -2.72 11.62 -6.15
C ASP A 55 -1.52 11.77 -5.21
N ARG A 56 -1.62 12.65 -4.20
CA ARG A 56 -0.46 13.06 -3.40
C ARG A 56 -0.38 12.53 -2.00
N GLY A 57 -1.42 11.92 -1.50
CA GLY A 57 -1.52 11.50 -0.12
C GLY A 57 -0.44 10.49 0.30
N LEU A 58 -0.41 10.23 1.59
CA LEU A 58 0.51 9.31 2.22
C LEU A 58 0.07 7.88 1.96
N ARG A 59 1.01 7.00 1.55
CA ARG A 59 0.71 5.66 1.07
C ARG A 59 1.45 4.60 1.86
N GLY A 60 2.33 3.83 1.22
CA GLY A 60 3.08 2.76 1.87
C GLY A 60 3.76 3.21 3.15
N ILE A 61 3.69 2.40 4.19
CA ILE A 61 4.23 2.70 5.52
C ILE A 61 5.03 1.52 6.05
N ASN A 62 6.15 1.82 6.69
CA ASN A 62 6.95 0.89 7.48
C ASN A 62 7.37 1.55 8.78
N VAL A 63 7.22 0.83 9.89
CA VAL A 63 7.62 1.31 11.22
C VAL A 63 8.76 0.44 11.72
N ASP A 64 9.85 1.08 12.14
CA ASP A 64 10.98 0.41 12.75
C ASP A 64 11.49 1.21 13.95
N LYS A 65 11.39 0.63 15.14
CA LYS A 65 11.84 1.23 16.40
C LYS A 65 11.36 2.68 16.55
N ASP A 66 12.24 3.63 16.21
CA ASP A 66 12.03 5.06 16.38
C ASP A 66 11.69 5.79 15.07
N ASP A 67 11.84 5.09 13.94
CA ASP A 67 11.63 5.65 12.61
C ASP A 67 10.32 5.18 11.98
N ILE A 68 9.58 6.11 11.41
CA ILE A 68 8.38 5.84 10.62
C ILE A 68 8.66 6.25 9.17
N TRP A 69 8.72 5.28 8.27
CA TRP A 69 8.97 5.50 6.86
C TRP A 69 7.66 5.53 6.11
N ILE A 70 7.41 6.62 5.37
CA ILE A 70 6.17 6.82 4.63
C ILE A 70 6.47 7.29 3.22
N ALA A 71 5.88 6.63 2.23
CA ALA A 71 5.93 7.07 0.84
C ALA A 71 4.77 8.02 0.53
N ALA A 72 5.07 9.14 -0.10
CA ALA A 72 4.11 10.10 -0.59
C ALA A 72 4.30 10.31 -2.10
N SER A 73 3.73 9.44 -2.92
CA SER A 73 3.81 9.45 -4.38
C SER A 73 5.24 9.44 -4.94
N ASP A 74 5.95 10.56 -4.92
CA ASP A 74 7.27 10.78 -5.53
C ASP A 74 8.36 11.11 -4.49
N GLU A 75 8.06 10.92 -3.20
CA GLU A 75 8.96 11.25 -2.12
C GLU A 75 8.86 10.22 -0.99
N LEU A 76 10.00 9.84 -0.42
CA LEU A 76 10.10 9.01 0.76
C LEU A 76 10.40 9.89 1.96
N PHE A 77 9.59 9.80 3.00
CA PHE A 77 9.76 10.53 4.25
C PHE A 77 10.19 9.61 5.38
N CYS A 78 11.02 10.14 6.27
CA CYS A 78 11.31 9.56 7.57
C CYS A 78 10.77 10.51 8.65
N TYR A 79 9.88 10.00 9.48
CA TYR A 79 9.34 10.67 10.66
C TYR A 79 9.89 10.02 11.92
N ASP A 80 9.98 10.80 13.01
CA ASP A 80 10.18 10.26 14.35
C ASP A 80 8.86 9.78 14.99
N LYS A 81 8.93 9.33 16.24
CA LYS A 81 7.75 8.86 17.00
C LYS A 81 6.74 9.97 17.33
N GLU A 82 7.16 11.18 17.35
CA GLU A 82 6.34 12.37 17.53
C GLU A 82 5.73 12.86 16.22
N PHE A 83 5.94 12.12 15.13
CA PHE A 83 5.48 12.41 13.78
C PHE A 83 6.06 13.71 13.18
N ALA A 84 7.25 14.12 13.64
CA ALA A 84 8.00 15.20 13.01
C ALA A 84 8.88 14.65 11.87
N VAL A 85 8.87 15.33 10.72
CA VAL A 85 9.69 14.96 9.56
C VAL A 85 11.17 15.16 9.91
N GLN A 86 11.94 14.09 9.86
CA GLN A 86 13.38 14.11 10.06
C GLN A 86 14.15 14.36 8.77
N SER A 87 13.70 13.73 7.71
CA SER A 87 14.32 13.84 6.38
C SER A 87 13.37 13.35 5.30
N SER A 88 13.65 13.75 4.05
CA SER A 88 12.95 13.20 2.87
C SER A 88 13.89 13.03 1.69
N TRP A 89 13.53 12.16 0.78
CA TRP A 89 14.31 11.83 -0.43
C TRP A 89 13.41 11.69 -1.64
N ARG A 90 13.84 12.26 -2.73
CA ARG A 90 13.23 12.11 -4.06
C ARG A 90 14.17 11.38 -4.99
N ASN A 91 13.59 10.73 -5.98
CA ASN A 91 14.34 10.15 -7.09
C ASN A 91 13.55 10.34 -8.39
N ARG A 92 14.24 10.56 -9.49
CA ARG A 92 13.60 10.76 -10.81
C ARG A 92 12.71 9.58 -11.25
N TYR A 93 12.98 8.40 -10.73
CA TYR A 93 12.22 7.19 -11.02
C TYR A 93 11.21 6.85 -9.93
N LEU A 94 11.13 7.61 -8.84
CA LEU A 94 10.10 7.43 -7.83
C LEU A 94 8.86 8.21 -8.23
N ASN A 95 7.82 7.49 -8.68
CA ASN A 95 6.60 8.12 -9.14
C ASN A 95 5.39 7.24 -8.83
N HIS A 96 4.38 7.82 -8.20
CA HIS A 96 3.18 7.13 -7.74
C HIS A 96 3.50 5.90 -6.85
N CYS A 97 4.43 6.04 -5.92
CA CYS A 97 4.73 4.97 -4.95
C CYS A 97 3.47 4.56 -4.18
N HIS A 98 3.12 3.29 -4.20
CA HIS A 98 1.94 2.75 -3.51
C HIS A 98 2.31 1.97 -2.26
N GLU A 99 3.39 1.22 -2.29
CA GLU A 99 3.76 0.32 -1.20
C GLU A 99 5.26 0.35 -0.96
N ILE A 100 5.64 0.13 0.28
CA ILE A 100 7.03 -0.04 0.70
C ILE A 100 7.18 -1.29 1.54
N CYS A 101 8.31 -1.98 1.39
CA CYS A 101 8.63 -3.18 2.16
C CYS A 101 10.08 -3.11 2.61
N ARG A 102 10.32 -3.31 3.91
CA ARG A 102 11.67 -3.28 4.47
C ARG A 102 12.19 -4.68 4.72
N VAL A 103 13.44 -4.89 4.34
CA VAL A 103 14.25 -6.04 4.75
C VAL A 103 15.61 -5.52 5.22
N ASP A 104 15.93 -5.76 6.47
CA ASP A 104 17.13 -5.26 7.13
C ASP A 104 17.31 -3.75 6.93
N ARG A 105 18.37 -3.33 6.24
CA ARG A 105 18.68 -1.94 5.93
C ARG A 105 18.13 -1.45 4.59
N ILE A 106 17.46 -2.30 3.83
CA ILE A 106 16.93 -1.94 2.51
C ILE A 106 15.43 -1.74 2.59
N LEU A 107 14.98 -0.60 2.10
CA LEU A 107 13.57 -0.31 1.88
C LEU A 107 13.27 -0.41 0.39
N PHE A 108 12.43 -1.36 0.00
CA PHE A 108 11.95 -1.50 -1.37
C PHE A 108 10.69 -0.67 -1.56
N LEU A 109 10.61 0.05 -2.68
CA LEU A 109 9.51 0.95 -3.00
C LEU A 109 8.95 0.61 -4.38
N THR A 110 7.63 0.60 -4.51
CA THR A 110 7.00 0.56 -5.83
C THR A 110 7.13 1.91 -6.52
N SER A 111 7.39 1.90 -7.81
CA SER A 111 7.31 3.07 -8.68
C SER A 111 6.33 2.79 -9.82
N THR A 112 5.05 3.01 -9.52
CA THR A 112 3.94 2.69 -10.41
C THR A 112 4.02 3.44 -11.74
N GLY A 113 4.48 4.69 -11.72
CA GLY A 113 4.64 5.51 -12.92
C GLY A 113 5.76 5.07 -13.86
N HIS A 114 6.58 4.09 -13.45
CA HIS A 114 7.66 3.51 -14.26
C HIS A 114 7.56 1.99 -14.37
N ASP A 115 6.48 1.38 -13.84
CA ASP A 115 6.36 -0.08 -13.71
C ASP A 115 7.64 -0.70 -13.14
N ALA A 116 8.13 -0.13 -12.04
CA ALA A 116 9.42 -0.45 -11.48
C ALA A 116 9.40 -0.57 -9.95
N LEU A 117 10.46 -1.15 -9.42
CA LEU A 117 10.82 -1.13 -8.01
C LEU A 117 12.10 -0.30 -7.82
N LEU A 118 12.20 0.37 -6.68
CA LEU A 118 13.43 1.02 -6.23
C LEU A 118 13.84 0.44 -4.88
N ALA A 119 15.13 0.39 -4.62
CA ALA A 119 15.70 0.06 -3.32
C ALA A 119 16.42 1.27 -2.73
N PHE A 120 16.04 1.65 -1.52
CA PHE A 120 16.66 2.71 -0.74
C PHE A 120 17.46 2.09 0.42
N ASP A 121 18.75 2.40 0.50
CA ASP A 121 19.64 1.94 1.56
C ASP A 121 19.58 2.92 2.74
N LEU A 122 19.09 2.44 3.88
CA LEU A 122 18.86 3.24 5.08
C LEU A 122 20.16 3.76 5.71
N ASP A 123 21.28 3.05 5.56
CA ASP A 123 22.58 3.49 6.06
C ASP A 123 23.19 4.55 5.15
N LYS A 124 23.11 4.35 3.83
CA LYS A 124 23.64 5.28 2.83
C LYS A 124 22.75 6.49 2.61
N LYS A 125 21.47 6.40 3.02
CA LYS A 125 20.44 7.41 2.76
C LYS A 125 20.30 7.74 1.27
N ALA A 126 20.36 6.71 0.41
CA ALA A 126 20.36 6.85 -1.04
C ALA A 126 19.60 5.70 -1.72
N PHE A 127 19.06 5.98 -2.91
CA PHE A 127 18.54 4.95 -3.79
C PHE A 127 19.71 4.24 -4.45
N VAL A 128 19.78 2.91 -4.30
CA VAL A 128 20.96 2.12 -4.70
C VAL A 128 20.69 1.12 -5.82
N TRP A 129 19.44 0.87 -6.14
CA TRP A 129 19.04 -0.10 -7.15
C TRP A 129 17.62 0.20 -7.64
N GLY A 130 17.37 -0.08 -8.91
CA GLY A 130 16.06 -0.09 -9.52
C GLY A 130 15.86 -1.31 -10.40
N PHE A 131 14.59 -1.75 -10.55
CA PHE A 131 14.24 -2.86 -11.44
C PHE A 131 12.93 -2.55 -12.16
N HIS A 132 13.00 -2.45 -13.49
CA HIS A 132 11.84 -2.28 -14.35
C HIS A 132 11.25 -3.64 -14.73
N VAL A 133 9.94 -3.77 -14.63
CA VAL A 133 9.19 -4.99 -14.98
C VAL A 133 8.37 -4.73 -16.24
N GLN A 134 8.33 -5.71 -17.12
CA GLN A 134 7.57 -5.64 -18.35
C GLN A 134 7.04 -7.00 -18.79
N LYS A 135 5.99 -7.01 -19.61
CA LYS A 135 5.50 -8.20 -20.29
C LYS A 135 5.63 -8.00 -21.79
N GLN A 136 6.48 -8.79 -22.45
CA GLN A 136 6.70 -8.72 -23.89
C GLN A 136 6.35 -10.06 -24.54
N LEU A 137 5.53 -10.04 -25.61
CA LEU A 137 5.09 -11.24 -26.30
C LEU A 137 4.54 -12.33 -25.37
N GLY A 138 3.85 -11.91 -24.30
CA GLY A 138 3.28 -12.82 -23.31
C GLY A 138 4.26 -13.32 -22.24
N GLN A 139 5.54 -12.97 -22.32
CA GLN A 139 6.56 -13.38 -21.37
C GLN A 139 6.90 -12.24 -20.38
N TRP A 140 7.01 -12.59 -19.10
CA TRP A 140 7.46 -11.69 -18.05
C TRP A 140 8.98 -11.56 -18.11
N GLY A 141 9.45 -10.34 -17.87
CA GLY A 141 10.89 -10.03 -17.80
C GLY A 141 11.11 -8.65 -17.20
N GLY A 142 12.38 -8.25 -17.16
CA GLY A 142 12.75 -6.95 -16.64
C GLY A 142 14.24 -6.71 -16.74
N PHE A 143 14.68 -5.56 -16.27
CA PHE A 143 16.08 -5.21 -16.17
C PHE A 143 16.38 -4.33 -14.97
N ALA A 144 17.54 -4.57 -14.35
CA ALA A 144 18.04 -3.71 -13.29
C ALA A 144 18.63 -2.43 -13.88
N PHE A 145 18.54 -1.33 -13.14
CA PHE A 145 19.13 -0.05 -13.50
C PHE A 145 19.67 0.68 -12.26
N ASP A 146 20.59 1.60 -12.51
CA ASP A 146 21.09 2.49 -11.48
C ASP A 146 20.18 3.73 -11.39
N PRO A 147 19.46 3.94 -10.24
CA PRO A 147 18.53 5.04 -10.08
C PRO A 147 19.19 6.43 -10.02
N GLU A 148 20.51 6.49 -9.83
CA GLU A 148 21.27 7.76 -9.82
C GLU A 148 21.61 8.24 -11.24
N THR A 149 21.47 7.37 -12.25
CA THR A 149 21.76 7.72 -13.66
C THR A 149 20.48 7.98 -14.45
N PRO A 150 20.55 8.70 -15.59
CA PRO A 150 19.39 8.94 -16.46
C PRO A 150 19.02 7.75 -17.35
N ASN A 151 19.66 6.58 -17.18
CA ASN A 151 19.57 5.44 -18.10
C ASN A 151 18.52 4.39 -17.65
N GLY A 152 17.65 4.72 -16.71
CA GLY A 152 16.57 3.86 -16.28
C GLY A 152 15.35 3.88 -17.23
N PRO A 153 14.23 3.24 -16.83
CA PRO A 153 13.05 3.13 -17.66
C PRO A 153 12.41 4.49 -17.93
N ARG A 154 11.74 4.60 -19.07
CA ARG A 154 10.86 5.74 -19.33
C ARG A 154 9.64 5.67 -18.41
N ALA A 155 8.99 6.82 -18.19
CA ALA A 155 7.71 6.84 -17.48
C ALA A 155 6.68 6.07 -18.32
N PHE A 156 6.14 5.01 -17.71
CA PHE A 156 5.18 4.11 -18.31
C PHE A 156 4.35 3.44 -17.21
N ASN A 157 3.08 3.26 -17.38
CA ASN A 157 2.18 2.74 -16.36
C ASN A 157 1.22 1.71 -16.97
N ASP A 158 1.79 0.68 -17.58
CA ASP A 158 1.02 -0.38 -18.21
C ASP A 158 0.59 -1.47 -17.22
N LEU A 159 1.45 -1.77 -16.25
CA LEU A 159 1.23 -2.80 -15.25
C LEU A 159 0.59 -2.25 -13.97
N HIS A 160 0.85 -0.97 -13.69
CA HIS A 160 0.42 -0.29 -12.47
C HIS A 160 0.88 -1.04 -11.21
N ILE A 161 2.20 -1.26 -11.10
CA ILE A 161 2.79 -1.96 -9.95
C ILE A 161 2.43 -1.23 -8.66
N ASN A 162 1.70 -1.89 -7.78
CA ASN A 162 1.12 -1.30 -6.57
C ASN A 162 1.44 -2.06 -5.28
N MET A 163 2.20 -3.15 -5.38
CA MET A 163 2.60 -3.96 -4.24
C MET A 163 4.03 -4.48 -4.40
N VAL A 164 4.79 -4.44 -3.33
CA VAL A 164 6.08 -5.12 -3.15
C VAL A 164 6.11 -5.84 -1.82
N HIS A 165 6.58 -7.08 -1.82
CA HIS A 165 6.88 -7.88 -0.64
C HIS A 165 8.20 -8.60 -0.87
N VAL A 166 9.03 -8.66 0.14
CA VAL A 166 10.35 -9.32 0.04
C VAL A 166 10.50 -10.29 1.19
N ASP A 167 10.94 -11.50 0.87
CA ASP A 167 11.29 -12.52 1.85
C ASP A 167 12.60 -13.24 1.45
N SER A 168 12.94 -14.33 2.12
CA SER A 168 14.16 -15.10 1.86
C SER A 168 14.22 -15.75 0.47
N THR A 169 13.13 -15.81 -0.27
CA THR A 169 13.05 -16.41 -1.60
C THR A 169 13.24 -15.40 -2.72
N GLY A 170 13.04 -14.10 -2.44
CA GLY A 170 13.16 -13.02 -3.41
C GLY A 170 12.12 -11.92 -3.25
N ILE A 171 11.85 -11.20 -4.33
CA ILE A 171 10.93 -10.07 -4.36
C ILE A 171 9.63 -10.51 -5.05
N TYR A 172 8.51 -10.31 -4.36
CA TYR A 172 7.17 -10.49 -4.91
C TYR A 172 6.56 -9.14 -5.24
N LEU A 173 5.86 -9.08 -6.36
CA LEU A 173 5.17 -7.87 -6.79
C LEU A 173 3.86 -8.17 -7.51
N SER A 174 2.95 -7.25 -7.43
CA SER A 174 1.71 -7.25 -8.20
C SER A 174 1.33 -5.83 -8.62
N GLY A 175 0.42 -5.73 -9.55
CA GLY A 175 -0.11 -4.46 -10.03
C GLY A 175 -1.57 -4.60 -10.44
N LEU A 176 -2.22 -3.47 -10.62
CA LEU A 176 -3.64 -3.42 -11.02
C LEU A 176 -3.93 -4.22 -12.29
N LYS A 177 -2.96 -4.25 -13.22
CA LYS A 177 -3.09 -4.85 -14.54
C LYS A 177 -2.12 -6.02 -14.78
N THR A 178 -1.38 -6.46 -13.77
CA THR A 178 -0.51 -7.64 -13.92
C THR A 178 -1.32 -8.92 -14.05
N GLU A 179 -2.51 -8.97 -13.41
CA GLU A 179 -3.36 -10.16 -13.30
C GLU A 179 -2.57 -11.39 -12.80
N ALA A 180 -1.45 -11.13 -12.14
CA ALA A 180 -0.55 -12.13 -11.61
C ALA A 180 0.22 -11.61 -10.38
N LEU A 181 0.54 -12.51 -9.46
CA LEU A 181 1.61 -12.34 -8.51
C LEU A 181 2.90 -12.77 -9.18
N LEU A 182 3.86 -11.86 -9.26
CA LEU A 182 5.17 -12.10 -9.87
C LEU A 182 6.23 -12.27 -8.80
N HIS A 183 7.26 -13.02 -9.11
CA HIS A 183 8.44 -13.23 -8.28
C HIS A 183 9.70 -12.90 -9.07
N ILE A 184 10.61 -12.15 -8.47
CA ILE A 184 11.94 -11.85 -8.99
C ILE A 184 12.95 -12.55 -8.11
N ASP A 185 13.75 -13.44 -8.69
CA ASP A 185 14.80 -14.16 -7.99
C ASP A 185 16.12 -13.34 -7.92
N ASP A 186 17.15 -13.92 -7.29
CA ASP A 186 18.48 -13.33 -7.14
C ASP A 186 19.25 -13.15 -8.45
N GLN A 187 18.79 -13.79 -9.54
CA GLN A 187 19.30 -13.64 -10.90
C GLN A 187 18.51 -12.62 -11.73
N ASN A 188 17.60 -11.89 -11.11
CA ASN A 188 16.68 -10.95 -11.75
C ASN A 188 15.71 -11.61 -12.77
N LYS A 189 15.44 -12.89 -12.62
CA LYS A 189 14.44 -13.58 -13.44
C LYS A 189 13.05 -13.35 -12.87
N VAL A 190 12.14 -12.89 -13.74
CA VAL A 190 10.74 -12.65 -13.39
C VAL A 190 9.92 -13.89 -13.75
N THR A 191 9.20 -14.44 -12.78
CA THR A 191 8.32 -15.59 -12.96
C THR A 191 6.93 -15.32 -12.41
N GLU A 192 5.90 -15.89 -13.02
CA GLU A 192 4.54 -15.86 -12.49
C GLU A 192 4.38 -16.94 -11.40
N VAL A 193 3.94 -16.53 -10.22
CA VAL A 193 3.66 -17.42 -9.08
C VAL A 193 2.25 -17.98 -9.19
N CYS A 194 1.28 -17.11 -9.45
CA CYS A 194 -0.12 -17.47 -9.67
C CYS A 194 -0.86 -16.33 -10.36
N SER A 195 -1.99 -16.65 -10.99
CA SER A 195 -2.90 -15.66 -11.55
C SER A 195 -3.69 -14.95 -10.45
N LEU A 196 -4.01 -13.68 -10.68
CA LEU A 196 -4.81 -12.82 -9.80
C LEU A 196 -5.98 -12.20 -10.57
N PRO A 197 -7.10 -11.87 -9.92
CA PRO A 197 -8.15 -11.06 -10.52
C PRO A 197 -7.63 -9.69 -10.97
N SER A 198 -8.18 -9.17 -12.04
CA SER A 198 -7.92 -7.79 -12.46
C SER A 198 -8.34 -6.82 -11.36
N GLY A 199 -7.58 -5.75 -11.16
CA GLY A 199 -7.84 -4.77 -10.11
C GLY A 199 -7.31 -5.15 -8.72
N THR A 200 -6.55 -6.23 -8.59
CA THR A 200 -5.96 -6.67 -7.31
C THR A 200 -5.02 -5.63 -6.72
N HIS A 201 -5.10 -5.47 -5.39
CA HIS A 201 -4.16 -4.68 -4.59
C HIS A 201 -3.55 -5.51 -3.47
N ASN A 202 -2.32 -5.16 -3.06
CA ASN A 202 -1.60 -5.70 -1.90
C ASN A 202 -1.41 -7.24 -1.93
N ALA A 203 -1.31 -7.86 -3.12
CA ALA A 203 -1.15 -9.30 -3.21
C ALA A 203 0.26 -9.73 -2.80
N ARG A 204 0.34 -10.67 -1.85
CA ARG A 204 1.61 -11.22 -1.36
C ARG A 204 1.50 -12.65 -0.86
N PRO A 205 2.61 -13.39 -0.72
CA PRO A 205 2.64 -14.67 -0.05
C PRO A 205 2.11 -14.58 1.38
N PHE A 206 1.36 -15.60 1.80
CA PHE A 206 0.85 -15.71 3.16
C PHE A 206 0.52 -17.17 3.50
N ASN A 207 1.09 -17.71 4.58
CA ASN A 207 0.84 -19.06 5.11
C ASN A 207 0.82 -20.17 4.03
N GLY A 208 1.82 -20.19 3.17
CA GLY A 208 1.94 -21.15 2.08
C GLY A 208 0.98 -20.93 0.90
N GLY A 209 0.18 -19.89 0.94
CA GLY A 209 -0.70 -19.42 -0.13
C GLY A 209 -0.48 -17.94 -0.42
N ILE A 210 -1.57 -17.21 -0.68
CA ILE A 210 -1.55 -15.77 -0.98
C ILE A 210 -2.66 -15.04 -0.23
N ILE A 211 -2.42 -13.75 0.04
CA ILE A 211 -3.42 -12.82 0.56
C ILE A 211 -3.47 -11.58 -0.32
N PHE A 212 -4.66 -11.03 -0.57
CA PHE A 212 -4.82 -9.82 -1.40
C PHE A 212 -6.19 -9.14 -1.23
N ASN A 213 -6.26 -7.87 -1.60
CA ASN A 213 -7.51 -7.16 -1.80
C ASN A 213 -8.02 -7.41 -3.23
N ASP A 214 -9.15 -8.13 -3.35
CA ASP A 214 -9.90 -8.31 -4.59
C ASP A 214 -10.89 -7.14 -4.71
N THR A 215 -10.41 -6.05 -5.30
CA THR A 215 -11.19 -4.81 -5.36
C THR A 215 -12.38 -4.88 -6.28
N ALA A 216 -12.37 -5.78 -7.27
CA ALA A 216 -13.51 -5.99 -8.17
C ALA A 216 -14.69 -6.68 -7.45
N SER A 217 -14.39 -7.50 -6.44
CA SER A 217 -15.39 -8.27 -5.67
C SER A 217 -15.67 -7.68 -4.29
N ASP A 218 -15.10 -6.52 -3.94
CA ASP A 218 -15.22 -5.89 -2.62
C ASP A 218 -14.85 -6.82 -1.46
N CYS A 219 -13.79 -7.59 -1.65
CA CYS A 219 -13.35 -8.60 -0.70
C CYS A 219 -11.84 -8.51 -0.42
N LEU A 220 -11.47 -8.83 0.80
CA LEU A 220 -10.13 -9.29 1.14
C LEU A 220 -10.13 -10.82 1.04
N ARG A 221 -9.15 -11.38 0.33
CA ARG A 221 -9.06 -12.84 0.12
C ARG A 221 -7.80 -13.42 0.73
N VAL A 222 -7.96 -14.59 1.32
CA VAL A 222 -6.88 -15.49 1.72
C VAL A 222 -7.07 -16.80 0.96
N VAL A 223 -6.12 -17.11 0.09
CA VAL A 223 -6.19 -18.28 -0.79
C VAL A 223 -5.04 -19.21 -0.44
N PRO A 224 -5.28 -20.34 0.24
CA PRO A 224 -4.24 -21.32 0.53
C PRO A 224 -3.79 -22.03 -0.75
N ARG A 225 -2.62 -22.65 -0.71
CA ARG A 225 -2.12 -23.46 -1.86
C ARG A 225 -3.05 -24.62 -2.18
N GLU A 226 -3.64 -25.21 -1.14
CA GLU A 226 -4.57 -26.32 -1.26
C GLU A 226 -5.81 -26.06 -0.39
N GLY A 227 -6.97 -26.50 -0.85
CA GLY A 227 -8.22 -26.34 -0.12
C GLY A 227 -9.00 -25.06 -0.49
N ALA A 228 -10.04 -24.79 0.27
CA ALA A 228 -10.93 -23.65 0.03
C ALA A 228 -10.35 -22.35 0.62
N GLY A 229 -10.34 -21.31 -0.18
CA GLY A 229 -9.98 -19.95 0.27
C GLY A 229 -11.04 -19.32 1.17
N GLN A 230 -10.66 -18.21 1.79
CA GLN A 230 -11.55 -17.36 2.57
C GLN A 230 -11.73 -16.02 1.85
N ALA A 231 -12.92 -15.47 1.91
CA ALA A 231 -13.24 -14.15 1.39
C ALA A 231 -13.97 -13.35 2.48
N PHE A 232 -13.40 -12.21 2.85
CA PHE A 232 -13.98 -11.29 3.81
C PHE A 232 -14.54 -10.10 3.07
N LYS A 233 -15.86 -9.92 3.14
CA LYS A 233 -16.51 -8.77 2.51
C LYS A 233 -16.06 -7.49 3.19
N ILE A 234 -15.68 -6.50 2.40
CA ILE A 234 -15.33 -5.16 2.88
C ILE A 234 -16.62 -4.44 3.28
N ARG A 235 -16.55 -3.70 4.39
CA ARG A 235 -17.70 -2.98 4.91
C ARG A 235 -18.15 -1.88 3.95
N GLY A 236 -19.43 -1.88 3.63
CA GLY A 236 -20.13 -0.79 2.96
C GLY A 236 -20.95 0.05 3.95
N TYR A 237 -21.33 1.24 3.53
CA TYR A 237 -22.12 2.22 4.29
C TYR A 237 -23.38 2.59 3.51
N ASP A 238 -24.38 3.13 4.20
CA ASP A 238 -25.54 3.71 3.53
C ASP A 238 -25.07 4.88 2.65
N PRO A 239 -25.44 4.92 1.37
CA PRO A 239 -25.10 6.05 0.49
C PRO A 239 -25.50 7.43 1.03
N ALA A 240 -26.53 7.50 1.88
CA ALA A 240 -26.96 8.74 2.53
C ALA A 240 -25.94 9.28 3.55
N ASP A 241 -25.12 8.41 4.13
CA ASP A 241 -24.07 8.78 5.09
C ASP A 241 -22.77 9.18 4.42
N ILE A 242 -22.60 8.87 3.12
CA ILE A 242 -21.34 9.08 2.40
C ILE A 242 -21.26 10.52 1.89
N GLN A 243 -20.17 11.19 2.23
CA GLN A 243 -19.83 12.50 1.70
C GLN A 243 -19.22 12.37 0.30
N PHE A 244 -19.53 13.31 -0.59
CA PHE A 244 -19.06 13.31 -1.98
C PHE A 244 -19.51 12.09 -2.81
N ALA A 245 -20.63 11.46 -2.44
CA ALA A 245 -21.15 10.25 -3.11
C ALA A 245 -21.50 10.44 -4.60
N GLY A 246 -21.63 11.68 -5.08
CA GLY A 246 -21.89 12.00 -6.49
C GLY A 246 -20.65 12.06 -7.39
N ILE A 247 -19.48 11.71 -6.86
CA ILE A 247 -18.24 11.69 -7.64
C ILE A 247 -18.18 10.43 -8.50
N ASP A 248 -17.69 10.58 -9.73
CA ASP A 248 -17.51 9.47 -10.68
C ASP A 248 -16.50 8.44 -10.16
N ASP A 249 -16.98 7.28 -9.77
CA ASP A 249 -16.24 6.14 -9.26
C ASP A 249 -15.08 5.72 -10.15
N SER A 250 -15.20 5.84 -11.47
CA SER A 250 -14.18 5.43 -12.43
C SER A 250 -12.91 6.27 -12.32
N LYS A 251 -13.02 7.49 -11.75
CA LYS A 251 -11.93 8.47 -11.71
C LYS A 251 -11.35 8.71 -10.34
N ILE A 252 -12.15 8.57 -9.27
CA ILE A 252 -11.74 9.05 -7.96
C ILE A 252 -11.73 7.96 -6.90
N ALA A 253 -12.86 7.45 -6.49
CA ALA A 253 -12.98 6.37 -5.52
C ALA A 253 -14.43 5.88 -5.44
N ARG A 254 -14.61 4.63 -5.05
CA ARG A 254 -15.90 4.06 -4.69
C ARG A 254 -15.83 3.46 -3.29
N GLN A 255 -16.99 3.30 -2.63
CA GLN A 255 -17.01 2.60 -1.36
C GLN A 255 -16.60 1.12 -1.50
N ALA A 256 -16.19 0.53 -0.39
CA ALA A 256 -15.71 -0.85 -0.30
C ALA A 256 -14.49 -1.16 -1.19
N PHE A 257 -13.80 -0.14 -1.68
CA PHE A 257 -12.57 -0.30 -2.44
C PHE A 257 -11.42 -0.65 -1.51
N GLY A 258 -11.03 -1.93 -1.47
CA GLY A 258 -9.99 -2.44 -0.58
C GLY A 258 -8.60 -1.95 -0.96
N ARG A 259 -7.91 -1.30 -0.01
CA ARG A 259 -6.51 -0.87 -0.09
C ARG A 259 -5.89 -0.86 1.29
N GLY A 260 -4.57 -1.07 1.33
CA GLY A 260 -3.90 -1.31 2.59
C GLY A 260 -4.21 -2.69 3.14
N LEU A 261 -3.18 -3.40 3.51
CA LEU A 261 -3.26 -4.76 4.03
C LEU A 261 -2.12 -4.99 5.03
N CYS A 262 -2.48 -5.32 6.25
CA CYS A 262 -1.54 -5.67 7.31
C CYS A 262 -1.81 -7.10 7.79
N VAL A 263 -0.78 -7.95 7.73
CA VAL A 263 -0.77 -9.21 8.45
C VAL A 263 -0.26 -8.92 9.85
N ILE A 264 -1.06 -9.20 10.86
CA ILE A 264 -0.74 -8.96 12.26
C ILE A 264 -0.03 -10.20 12.82
N ASP A 265 -0.66 -11.36 12.62
CA ASP A 265 -0.13 -12.67 12.96
C ASP A 265 -0.81 -13.76 12.11
N ASP A 266 -0.65 -15.04 12.46
CA ASP A 266 -1.27 -16.18 11.77
C ASP A 266 -2.80 -16.23 11.89
N ARG A 267 -3.38 -15.43 12.79
CA ARG A 267 -4.81 -15.38 13.06
C ARG A 267 -5.46 -14.08 12.62
N PHE A 268 -4.80 -12.94 12.83
CA PHE A 268 -5.39 -11.63 12.58
C PHE A 268 -4.75 -10.92 11.41
N ILE A 269 -5.61 -10.36 10.58
CA ILE A 269 -5.25 -9.48 9.47
C ILE A 269 -6.09 -8.22 9.53
N ALA A 270 -5.56 -7.12 9.01
CA ALA A 270 -6.29 -5.88 8.86
C ALA A 270 -6.31 -5.42 7.40
N GLY A 271 -7.46 -4.92 6.96
CA GLY A 271 -7.64 -4.33 5.64
C GLY A 271 -8.15 -2.89 5.74
N GLY A 272 -7.67 -2.05 4.84
CA GLY A 272 -8.16 -0.70 4.66
C GLY A 272 -9.13 -0.58 3.48
N SER A 273 -9.94 0.48 3.46
CA SER A 273 -10.88 0.73 2.35
C SER A 273 -11.25 2.20 2.20
N SER A 274 -12.09 2.48 1.19
CA SER A 274 -12.80 3.77 1.03
C SER A 274 -14.29 3.61 1.37
N PRO A 275 -14.95 4.61 2.00
CA PRO A 275 -14.34 5.75 2.70
C PRO A 275 -13.41 5.23 3.80
N SER A 276 -12.42 6.02 4.20
CA SER A 276 -11.32 5.56 5.07
C SER A 276 -11.79 4.76 6.26
N THR A 277 -11.61 3.45 6.15
CA THR A 277 -12.04 2.48 7.16
C THR A 277 -10.95 1.44 7.33
N VAL A 278 -10.61 1.10 8.57
CA VAL A 278 -9.71 0.00 8.90
C VAL A 278 -10.52 -1.10 9.59
N THR A 279 -10.46 -2.30 9.03
CA THR A 279 -11.22 -3.46 9.51
C THR A 279 -10.28 -4.58 9.89
N LEU A 280 -10.51 -5.14 11.06
CA LEU A 280 -9.79 -6.30 11.60
C LEU A 280 -10.60 -7.58 11.35
N TYR A 281 -9.94 -8.60 10.80
CA TYR A 281 -10.52 -9.89 10.52
C TYR A 281 -9.80 -11.00 11.29
N ASP A 282 -10.55 -11.98 11.78
CA ASP A 282 -10.04 -13.19 12.42
C ASP A 282 -10.17 -14.37 11.44
N LEU A 283 -9.03 -14.90 11.03
CA LEU A 283 -8.93 -16.02 10.10
C LEU A 283 -9.48 -17.32 10.67
N GLN A 284 -9.44 -17.49 12.00
CA GLN A 284 -9.93 -18.69 12.67
C GLN A 284 -11.46 -18.71 12.73
N SER A 285 -12.09 -17.63 13.18
CA SER A 285 -13.55 -17.52 13.21
C SER A 285 -14.13 -17.17 11.83
N LYS A 286 -13.30 -16.75 10.88
CA LYS A 286 -13.68 -16.30 9.52
C LYS A 286 -14.63 -15.10 9.55
N GLN A 287 -14.42 -14.18 10.49
CA GLN A 287 -15.31 -13.04 10.70
C GLN A 287 -14.55 -11.72 10.84
N MET A 288 -15.26 -10.63 10.55
CA MET A 288 -14.86 -9.30 10.96
C MET A 288 -14.99 -9.19 12.50
N VAL A 289 -13.92 -8.76 13.16
CA VAL A 289 -13.86 -8.63 14.62
C VAL A 289 -14.12 -7.20 15.06
N ALA A 290 -13.54 -6.24 14.35
CA ALA A 290 -13.66 -4.82 14.66
C ALA A 290 -13.52 -3.99 13.39
N SER A 291 -14.09 -2.79 13.38
CA SER A 291 -13.96 -1.85 12.28
C SER A 291 -14.03 -0.43 12.80
N VAL A 292 -13.11 0.42 12.35
CA VAL A 292 -13.06 1.85 12.69
C VAL A 292 -13.09 2.66 11.40
N ASN A 293 -14.08 3.53 11.29
CA ASN A 293 -14.17 4.51 10.21
C ASN A 293 -13.45 5.80 10.65
N VAL A 294 -12.59 6.32 9.80
CA VAL A 294 -11.85 7.56 10.00
C VAL A 294 -12.66 8.75 9.50
N THR A 295 -13.28 8.60 8.34
CA THR A 295 -14.11 9.65 7.72
C THR A 295 -15.09 9.03 6.73
N MET A 296 -16.21 9.70 6.49
CA MET A 296 -17.20 9.31 5.48
C MET A 296 -16.96 9.97 4.11
N ASP A 297 -15.86 10.71 3.93
CA ASP A 297 -15.45 11.22 2.62
C ASP A 297 -15.01 10.05 1.72
N ILE A 298 -15.79 9.79 0.65
CA ILE A 298 -15.52 8.70 -0.28
C ILE A 298 -14.17 8.84 -0.98
N ARG A 299 -13.66 10.06 -1.12
CA ARG A 299 -12.35 10.35 -1.73
C ARG A 299 -11.20 9.90 -0.86
N ASN A 300 -11.42 9.88 0.47
CA ASN A 300 -10.40 9.49 1.43
C ASN A 300 -10.33 7.96 1.53
N ALA A 301 -9.18 7.39 1.23
CA ALA A 301 -8.92 5.95 1.20
C ALA A 301 -7.70 5.60 2.05
N ILE A 302 -7.81 4.56 2.87
CA ILE A 302 -6.65 3.95 3.52
C ILE A 302 -5.74 3.34 2.45
N HIS A 303 -4.43 3.56 2.58
CA HIS A 303 -3.43 3.00 1.68
C HIS A 303 -2.40 2.12 2.41
N GLY A 304 -1.67 2.66 3.36
CA GLY A 304 -0.70 1.92 4.15
C GLY A 304 -1.30 1.46 5.48
N LEU A 305 -0.93 0.27 5.91
CA LEU A 305 -1.27 -0.28 7.22
C LEU A 305 -0.07 -1.05 7.78
N ALA A 306 0.23 -0.79 9.05
CA ALA A 306 1.25 -1.52 9.80
C ALA A 306 0.82 -1.70 11.25
N VAL A 307 1.45 -2.66 11.95
CA VAL A 307 1.33 -2.76 13.40
C VAL A 307 2.13 -1.62 14.04
N TRP A 308 1.49 -0.88 14.94
CA TRP A 308 2.16 0.13 15.74
C TRP A 308 2.85 -0.57 16.93
N PRO A 309 4.16 -0.40 17.12
CA PRO A 309 4.84 -0.98 18.28
C PRO A 309 4.33 -0.33 19.58
N ASP A 310 4.00 -1.18 20.56
CA ASP A 310 3.58 -0.78 21.92
C ASP A 310 4.77 -0.18 22.70
#